data_8a94189e2c1c6a8a561587b297709676
#
_entry.id   8a94189e2c1c6a8a561587b297709676
#
_cell.length_a   1.000
_cell.length_b   1.000
_cell.length_c   1.000
_cell.angle_alpha   90.00
_cell.angle_beta   90.00
_cell.angle_gamma   90.00
#
_symmetry.space_group_name_H-M   'P 1'
#
loop_
_entity.id
_entity.type
_entity.pdbx_description
1 polymer ?
#
loop_
_entity_poly.entity_id
_entity_poly.type
_entity_poly.pdbx_seq_one_letter_code
_entity_poly.pdbx_strand_id
1 'polypeptide(L)'
;MHSPPRALRDAGMILGVMSDTHGNTDLMRSVAASMARLFSAEIIFHLGDDYRDAVELSQAGYDVRMVPGLWCPEYHDARIPRRIHETFDGVTVAGVHAEKDLRHIERAADIVLTGHTHKPNLAILGRTFYINPGHLTARIHRGQPASYAVIKIVPGEITAVIREAATDAIRETLSIPRDLPPQRDN
;
A
#
# COMPACT_ATOMS: atom_id res chain seq x y z
N MET A 1 -22.83 5.30 21.92
CA MET A 1 -21.83 5.42 20.82
C MET A 1 -22.59 5.86 19.59
N HIS A 2 -22.29 7.06 19.04
CA HIS A 2 -22.99 7.55 17.84
C HIS A 2 -22.37 6.88 16.61
N SER A 3 -23.17 6.13 15.85
CA SER A 3 -22.75 5.67 14.53
C SER A 3 -22.54 6.88 13.61
N PRO A 4 -21.46 6.94 12.83
CA PRO A 4 -21.23 8.05 11.91
C PRO A 4 -22.37 8.13 10.87
N PRO A 5 -22.70 9.33 10.37
CA PRO A 5 -23.76 9.52 9.40
C PRO A 5 -23.49 8.75 8.09
N ARG A 6 -24.55 8.29 7.43
CA ARG A 6 -24.55 7.43 6.22
C ARG A 6 -23.64 7.96 5.10
N ALA A 7 -23.56 9.27 4.92
CA ALA A 7 -22.70 9.92 3.91
C ALA A 7 -21.19 9.66 4.10
N LEU A 8 -20.72 9.40 5.34
CA LEU A 8 -19.32 9.04 5.61
C LEU A 8 -19.02 7.56 5.29
N ARG A 9 -20.03 6.70 5.19
CA ARG A 9 -19.88 5.28 4.82
C ARG A 9 -19.74 5.07 3.30
N ASP A 10 -20.17 6.02 2.49
CA ASP A 10 -20.11 5.93 1.02
C ASP A 10 -18.75 6.42 0.48
N ALA A 11 -17.94 7.13 1.29
CA ALA A 11 -16.64 7.66 0.87
C ALA A 11 -15.59 6.55 0.65
N GLY A 12 -15.73 5.41 1.36
CA GLY A 12 -14.76 4.31 1.32
C GLY A 12 -13.42 4.67 1.95
N MET A 13 -12.56 3.68 2.19
CA MET A 13 -11.19 3.87 2.66
C MET A 13 -10.23 3.97 1.49
N ILE A 14 -9.27 4.89 1.58
CA ILE A 14 -8.21 5.04 0.57
C ILE A 14 -6.85 4.80 1.21
N LEU A 15 -6.12 3.85 0.63
CA LEU A 15 -4.77 3.48 1.05
C LEU A 15 -3.77 3.88 -0.03
N GLY A 16 -2.67 4.51 0.38
CA GLY A 16 -1.50 4.73 -0.47
C GLY A 16 -0.49 3.60 -0.30
N VAL A 17 0.21 3.22 -1.36
CA VAL A 17 1.26 2.19 -1.29
C VAL A 17 2.48 2.65 -2.06
N MET A 18 3.63 2.64 -1.41
CA MET A 18 4.94 2.93 -2.00
C MET A 18 5.99 1.94 -1.53
N SER A 19 7.10 1.83 -2.24
CA SER A 19 8.21 0.94 -1.93
C SER A 19 9.52 1.40 -2.55
N ASP A 20 10.62 0.84 -2.07
CA ASP A 20 11.93 0.90 -2.73
C ASP A 20 12.39 2.34 -2.99
N THR A 21 12.39 3.16 -1.94
CA THR A 21 12.77 4.58 -1.98
C THR A 21 14.28 4.76 -2.09
N HIS A 22 15.07 3.88 -1.46
CA HIS A 22 16.55 3.92 -1.47
C HIS A 22 17.13 5.31 -1.19
N GLY A 23 16.59 6.02 -0.18
CA GLY A 23 17.04 7.35 0.22
C GLY A 23 16.56 8.51 -0.67
N ASN A 24 15.70 8.25 -1.67
CA ASN A 24 15.12 9.31 -2.51
C ASN A 24 13.93 9.98 -1.79
N THR A 25 14.22 10.63 -0.67
CA THR A 25 13.20 11.21 0.23
C THR A 25 12.43 12.35 -0.42
N ASP A 26 13.01 13.08 -1.36
CA ASP A 26 12.30 14.16 -2.06
C ASP A 26 11.17 13.62 -2.93
N LEU A 27 11.42 12.55 -3.71
CA LEU A 27 10.39 11.91 -4.50
C LEU A 27 9.34 11.23 -3.61
N MET A 28 9.78 10.57 -2.54
CA MET A 28 8.91 9.95 -1.55
C MET A 28 7.94 10.96 -0.93
N ARG A 29 8.45 12.12 -0.46
CA ARG A 29 7.61 13.21 0.11
C ARG A 29 6.62 13.77 -0.91
N SER A 30 7.06 13.95 -2.16
CA SER A 30 6.19 14.41 -3.25
C SER A 30 5.05 13.44 -3.48
N VAL A 31 5.33 12.13 -3.57
CA VAL A 31 4.33 11.08 -3.74
C VAL A 31 3.39 10.99 -2.53
N ALA A 32 3.92 11.06 -1.30
CA ALA A 32 3.07 11.08 -0.09
C ALA A 32 2.11 12.28 -0.08
N ALA A 33 2.59 13.45 -0.51
CA ALA A 33 1.74 14.64 -0.65
C ALA A 33 0.66 14.47 -1.72
N SER A 34 0.98 13.86 -2.88
CA SER A 34 -0.01 13.50 -3.90
C SER A 34 -1.04 12.51 -3.34
N MET A 35 -0.61 11.44 -2.66
CA MET A 35 -1.52 10.47 -2.03
C MET A 35 -2.51 11.14 -1.07
N ALA A 36 -2.02 12.01 -0.19
CA ALA A 36 -2.84 12.67 0.81
C ALA A 36 -3.75 13.75 0.22
N ARG A 37 -3.24 14.62 -0.68
CA ARG A 37 -3.96 15.81 -1.16
C ARG A 37 -4.85 15.54 -2.37
N LEU A 38 -4.40 14.70 -3.30
CA LEU A 38 -5.13 14.45 -4.55
C LEU A 38 -6.08 13.26 -4.41
N PHE A 39 -5.69 12.26 -3.60
CA PHE A 39 -6.45 11.02 -3.51
C PHE A 39 -7.09 10.80 -2.13
N SER A 40 -6.78 11.66 -1.14
CA SER A 40 -7.29 11.54 0.24
C SER A 40 -6.91 10.22 0.90
N ALA A 41 -5.68 9.70 0.62
CA ALA A 41 -5.19 8.51 1.28
C ALA A 41 -5.07 8.74 2.79
N GLU A 42 -5.70 7.87 3.56
CA GLU A 42 -5.76 7.94 5.02
C GLU A 42 -4.55 7.25 5.65
N ILE A 43 -4.06 6.19 5.01
CA ILE A 43 -2.92 5.39 5.46
C ILE A 43 -1.97 5.19 4.29
N ILE A 44 -0.67 5.24 4.55
CA ILE A 44 0.38 4.97 3.58
C ILE A 44 1.14 3.71 3.98
N PHE A 45 1.21 2.72 3.10
CA PHE A 45 2.07 1.56 3.23
C PHE A 45 3.41 1.86 2.57
N HIS A 46 4.50 1.70 3.34
CA HIS A 46 5.87 1.76 2.85
C HIS A 46 6.50 0.37 2.97
N LEU A 47 6.74 -0.28 1.84
CA LEU A 47 7.11 -1.70 1.79
C LEU A 47 8.63 -1.94 1.74
N GLY A 48 9.42 -1.02 2.30
CA GLY A 48 10.91 -1.14 2.34
C GLY A 48 11.55 -0.58 1.09
N ASP A 49 12.71 -0.88 0.83
CA ASP A 49 14.06 -0.37 1.11
C ASP A 49 14.00 1.16 1.19
N ASP A 50 14.33 1.83 2.03
CA ASP A 50 14.93 2.17 3.22
C ASP A 50 13.92 2.32 4.39
N TYR A 51 14.12 1.64 5.49
CA TYR A 51 13.18 1.73 6.61
C TYR A 51 13.13 3.13 7.25
N ARG A 52 14.27 3.83 7.24
CA ARG A 52 14.40 5.20 7.77
C ARG A 52 13.56 6.22 7.00
N ASP A 53 13.41 6.04 5.69
CA ASP A 53 12.57 6.89 4.86
C ASP A 53 11.10 6.81 5.33
N ALA A 54 10.62 5.60 5.64
CA ALA A 54 9.28 5.41 6.17
C ALA A 54 9.09 6.04 7.56
N VAL A 55 10.12 5.97 8.42
CA VAL A 55 10.11 6.66 9.73
C VAL A 55 10.00 8.17 9.55
N GLU A 56 10.70 8.73 8.57
CA GLU A 56 10.62 10.16 8.24
C GLU A 56 9.20 10.60 7.83
N LEU A 57 8.51 9.79 7.02
CA LEU A 57 7.10 10.06 6.68
C LEU A 57 6.19 10.06 7.92
N SER A 58 6.39 9.10 8.81
CA SER A 58 5.64 9.04 10.06
C SER A 58 5.90 10.27 10.94
N GLN A 59 7.14 10.72 11.03
CA GLN A 59 7.52 11.95 11.75
C GLN A 59 6.95 13.22 11.09
N ALA A 60 6.73 13.19 9.78
CA ALA A 60 6.07 14.28 9.06
C ALA A 60 4.53 14.30 9.25
N GLY A 61 3.97 13.37 10.04
CA GLY A 61 2.56 13.36 10.44
C GLY A 61 1.67 12.47 9.57
N TYR A 62 2.22 11.67 8.65
CA TYR A 62 1.44 10.68 7.91
C TYR A 62 1.19 9.43 8.77
N ASP A 63 0.02 8.81 8.62
CA ASP A 63 -0.24 7.48 9.20
C ASP A 63 0.41 6.41 8.32
N VAL A 64 1.54 5.86 8.76
CA VAL A 64 2.37 4.96 7.96
C VAL A 64 2.40 3.55 8.54
N ARG A 65 2.16 2.57 7.68
CA ARG A 65 2.46 1.15 7.94
C ARG A 65 3.73 0.78 7.19
N MET A 66 4.76 0.29 7.90
CA MET A 66 6.07 0.09 7.31
C MET A 66 6.67 -1.27 7.62
N VAL A 67 7.39 -1.81 6.65
CA VAL A 67 8.24 -3.00 6.80
C VAL A 67 9.65 -2.69 6.31
N PRO A 68 10.70 -3.33 6.89
CA PRO A 68 12.06 -3.14 6.43
C PRO A 68 12.31 -3.91 5.12
N GLY A 69 13.14 -3.35 4.24
CA GLY A 69 13.69 -4.05 3.08
C GLY A 69 14.80 -5.03 3.46
N LEU A 70 15.15 -5.93 2.56
CA LEU A 70 16.10 -7.03 2.81
C LEU A 70 17.50 -6.56 3.23
N TRP A 71 17.90 -5.37 2.80
CA TRP A 71 19.22 -4.79 3.04
C TRP A 71 19.23 -3.79 4.19
N CYS A 72 18.08 -3.50 4.79
CA CYS A 72 18.00 -2.64 5.97
C CYS A 72 18.51 -3.37 7.21
N PRO A 73 19.27 -2.74 8.10
CA PRO A 73 19.61 -3.31 9.41
C PRO A 73 18.40 -3.75 10.20
N GLU A 74 17.31 -3.03 10.09
CA GLU A 74 16.02 -3.28 10.73
C GLU A 74 15.38 -4.61 10.31
N TYR A 75 15.72 -5.14 9.13
CA TYR A 75 15.26 -6.45 8.68
C TYR A 75 15.75 -7.59 9.58
N HIS A 76 16.90 -7.42 10.21
CA HIS A 76 17.51 -8.41 11.12
C HIS A 76 17.15 -8.16 12.59
N ASP A 77 16.46 -7.08 12.92
CA ASP A 77 15.99 -6.80 14.29
C ASP A 77 14.65 -7.51 14.54
N ALA A 78 14.64 -8.48 15.45
CA ALA A 78 13.44 -9.24 15.78
C ALA A 78 12.32 -8.41 16.42
N ARG A 79 12.62 -7.19 16.88
CA ARG A 79 11.64 -6.26 17.46
C ARG A 79 10.86 -5.51 16.38
N ILE A 80 11.36 -5.49 15.14
CA ILE A 80 10.75 -4.78 14.01
C ILE A 80 10.00 -5.79 13.15
N PRO A 81 8.68 -5.64 12.98
CA PRO A 81 7.88 -6.57 12.19
C PRO A 81 8.26 -6.48 10.70
N ARG A 82 8.50 -7.65 10.08
CA ARG A 82 8.74 -7.78 8.63
C ARG A 82 7.47 -7.98 7.82
N ARG A 83 6.31 -8.00 8.50
CA ARG A 83 5.00 -8.26 7.91
C ARG A 83 3.97 -7.35 8.56
N ILE A 84 3.08 -6.86 7.76
CA ILE A 84 1.85 -6.17 8.17
C ILE A 84 0.70 -7.13 7.88
N HIS A 85 -0.28 -7.20 8.78
CA HIS A 85 -1.54 -7.88 8.55
C HIS A 85 -2.61 -7.14 9.36
N GLU A 86 -3.39 -6.31 8.67
CA GLU A 86 -4.42 -5.44 9.28
C GLU A 86 -5.74 -5.59 8.51
N THR A 87 -6.83 -5.17 9.14
CA THR A 87 -8.17 -5.20 8.52
C THR A 87 -8.74 -3.79 8.45
N PHE A 88 -9.15 -3.38 7.26
CA PHE A 88 -9.76 -2.07 6.97
C PHE A 88 -11.13 -2.30 6.33
N ASP A 89 -12.18 -1.78 6.97
CA ASP A 89 -13.56 -1.96 6.51
C ASP A 89 -13.93 -3.42 6.17
N GLY A 90 -13.37 -4.38 6.94
CA GLY A 90 -13.60 -5.80 6.71
C GLY A 90 -12.77 -6.41 5.57
N VAL A 91 -11.82 -5.66 4.96
CA VAL A 91 -10.83 -6.15 3.99
C VAL A 91 -9.51 -6.39 4.72
N THR A 92 -8.97 -7.59 4.61
CA THR A 92 -7.67 -7.93 5.16
C THR A 92 -6.56 -7.52 4.20
N VAL A 93 -5.60 -6.73 4.69
CA VAL A 93 -4.45 -6.25 3.93
C VAL A 93 -3.17 -6.78 4.58
N ALA A 94 -2.39 -7.52 3.80
CA ALA A 94 -1.07 -7.97 4.20
C ALA A 94 0.01 -7.21 3.42
N GLY A 95 1.12 -6.89 4.08
CA GLY A 95 2.25 -6.20 3.47
C GLY A 95 3.58 -6.82 3.86
N VAL A 96 4.45 -7.05 2.88
CA VAL A 96 5.84 -7.48 3.06
C VAL A 96 6.73 -6.77 2.07
N HIS A 97 8.04 -6.68 2.35
CA HIS A 97 8.96 -6.18 1.33
C HIS A 97 9.11 -7.19 0.18
N ALA A 98 9.50 -8.41 0.47
CA ALA A 98 9.71 -9.44 -0.55
C ALA A 98 8.74 -10.61 -0.39
N GLU A 99 8.29 -11.18 -1.50
CA GLU A 99 7.30 -12.27 -1.53
C GLU A 99 7.71 -13.51 -0.72
N LYS A 100 9.02 -13.76 -0.58
CA LYS A 100 9.55 -14.85 0.26
C LYS A 100 9.20 -14.72 1.75
N ASP A 101 8.85 -13.51 2.20
CA ASP A 101 8.49 -13.24 3.60
C ASP A 101 7.00 -13.50 3.89
N LEU A 102 6.19 -13.75 2.86
CA LEU A 102 4.78 -14.13 3.01
C LEU A 102 4.64 -15.51 3.62
N ARG A 103 3.90 -15.60 4.71
CA ARG A 103 3.42 -16.85 5.31
C ARG A 103 2.02 -17.19 4.82
N HIS A 104 1.49 -18.31 5.29
CA HIS A 104 0.15 -18.75 4.91
C HIS A 104 -0.93 -17.72 5.23
N ILE A 105 -0.84 -17.04 6.39
CA ILE A 105 -1.84 -16.05 6.81
C ILE A 105 -1.83 -14.81 5.93
N GLU A 106 -0.66 -14.30 5.56
CA GLU A 106 -0.54 -13.15 4.67
C GLU A 106 -1.01 -13.48 3.25
N ARG A 107 -0.73 -14.71 2.77
CA ARG A 107 -1.19 -15.17 1.44
C ARG A 107 -2.71 -15.36 1.37
N ALA A 108 -3.38 -15.52 2.51
CA ALA A 108 -4.83 -15.65 2.60
C ALA A 108 -5.57 -14.32 2.75
N ALA A 109 -4.84 -13.19 2.82
CA ALA A 109 -5.44 -11.87 2.89
C ALA A 109 -6.19 -11.52 1.58
N ASP A 110 -7.15 -10.59 1.67
CA ASP A 110 -7.88 -10.09 0.49
C ASP A 110 -6.94 -9.28 -0.42
N ILE A 111 -6.01 -8.52 0.18
CA ILE A 111 -4.98 -7.75 -0.53
C ILE A 111 -3.61 -8.14 0.01
N VAL A 112 -2.68 -8.44 -0.90
CA VAL A 112 -1.26 -8.67 -0.60
C VAL A 112 -0.41 -7.62 -1.29
N LEU A 113 0.34 -6.87 -0.48
CA LEU A 113 1.24 -5.81 -0.92
C LEU A 113 2.69 -6.30 -0.87
N THR A 114 3.43 -6.11 -1.96
CA THR A 114 4.85 -6.46 -2.06
C THR A 114 5.66 -5.36 -2.74
N GLY A 115 6.95 -5.25 -2.44
CA GLY A 115 7.92 -4.38 -3.09
C GLY A 115 9.02 -5.17 -3.79
N HIS A 116 10.29 -4.77 -3.57
CA HIS A 116 11.54 -5.46 -3.91
C HIS A 116 11.85 -5.60 -5.41
N THR A 117 10.88 -5.93 -6.23
CA THR A 117 11.14 -6.21 -7.67
C THR A 117 11.36 -4.93 -8.48
N HIS A 118 10.97 -3.77 -7.96
CA HIS A 118 10.92 -2.47 -8.63
C HIS A 118 10.01 -2.45 -9.86
N LYS A 119 9.19 -3.46 -10.06
CA LYS A 119 8.28 -3.58 -11.20
C LYS A 119 6.84 -3.46 -10.70
N PRO A 120 6.10 -2.41 -11.10
CA PRO A 120 4.69 -2.30 -10.74
C PRO A 120 3.89 -3.46 -11.32
N ASN A 121 2.93 -3.96 -10.55
CA ASN A 121 2.09 -5.07 -10.98
C ASN A 121 0.76 -5.08 -10.21
N LEU A 122 -0.33 -5.34 -10.93
CA LEU A 122 -1.63 -5.68 -10.37
C LEU A 122 -2.02 -7.08 -10.86
N ALA A 123 -2.34 -7.98 -9.95
CA ALA A 123 -2.73 -9.35 -10.30
C ALA A 123 -3.79 -9.90 -9.35
N ILE A 124 -4.67 -10.73 -9.86
CA ILE A 124 -5.65 -11.49 -9.08
C ILE A 124 -5.25 -12.95 -9.11
N LEU A 125 -5.01 -13.55 -7.95
CA LEU A 125 -4.74 -14.96 -7.79
C LEU A 125 -5.79 -15.58 -6.86
N GLY A 126 -6.71 -16.34 -7.43
CA GLY A 126 -7.88 -16.84 -6.70
C GLY A 126 -8.76 -15.68 -6.25
N ARG A 127 -8.83 -15.42 -4.93
CA ARG A 127 -9.59 -14.31 -4.34
C ARG A 127 -8.70 -13.17 -3.83
N THR A 128 -7.39 -13.31 -3.90
CA THR A 128 -6.42 -12.37 -3.39
C THR A 128 -5.95 -11.40 -4.47
N PHE A 129 -5.95 -10.12 -4.14
CA PHE A 129 -5.45 -9.06 -4.99
C PHE A 129 -3.99 -8.75 -4.65
N TYR A 130 -3.06 -9.13 -5.52
CA TYR A 130 -1.64 -8.87 -5.38
C TYR A 130 -1.27 -7.53 -6.02
N ILE A 131 -0.58 -6.67 -5.27
CA ILE A 131 -0.22 -5.31 -5.68
C ILE A 131 1.26 -5.08 -5.38
N ASN A 132 2.02 -4.70 -6.40
CA ASN A 132 3.34 -4.13 -6.27
C ASN A 132 3.32 -2.69 -6.81
N PRO A 133 3.67 -1.67 -6.01
CA PRO A 133 3.58 -0.28 -6.45
C PRO A 133 4.69 0.13 -7.42
N GLY A 134 5.72 -0.70 -7.59
CA GLY A 134 6.96 -0.36 -8.28
C GLY A 134 8.00 0.20 -7.31
N HIS A 135 8.69 1.27 -7.68
CA HIS A 135 9.79 1.86 -6.90
C HIS A 135 9.75 3.39 -6.92
N LEU A 136 10.43 3.99 -5.96
CA LEU A 136 10.71 5.43 -5.88
C LEU A 136 12.22 5.76 -5.86
N THR A 137 13.09 4.79 -6.18
CA THR A 137 14.55 4.92 -6.18
C THR A 137 15.07 6.10 -7.00
N ALA A 138 14.51 6.29 -8.21
CA ALA A 138 14.84 7.37 -9.14
C ALA A 138 13.67 7.54 -10.12
N ARG A 139 13.66 8.65 -10.88
CA ARG A 139 12.60 8.88 -11.89
C ARG A 139 12.46 7.73 -12.88
N ILE A 140 13.58 7.09 -13.24
CA ILE A 140 13.64 5.86 -14.05
C ILE A 140 14.72 4.96 -13.42
N HIS A 141 14.39 3.71 -13.13
CA HIS A 141 15.31 2.69 -12.66
C HIS A 141 15.12 1.40 -13.44
N ARG A 142 16.19 0.86 -14.03
CA ARG A 142 16.15 -0.36 -14.86
C ARG A 142 15.07 -0.32 -15.94
N GLY A 143 14.87 0.83 -16.58
CA GLY A 143 13.86 1.04 -17.61
C GLY A 143 12.42 1.19 -17.09
N GLN A 144 12.19 1.16 -15.79
CA GLN A 144 10.88 1.38 -15.18
C GLN A 144 10.79 2.82 -14.67
N PRO A 145 9.78 3.61 -15.06
CA PRO A 145 9.47 4.87 -14.39
C PRO A 145 9.05 4.63 -12.94
N ALA A 146 9.42 5.55 -12.05
CA ALA A 146 8.98 5.55 -10.68
C ALA A 146 7.45 5.54 -10.60
N SER A 147 6.91 4.74 -9.67
CA SER A 147 5.48 4.55 -9.54
C SER A 147 5.06 4.26 -8.10
N TYR A 148 3.79 4.46 -7.83
CA TYR A 148 3.12 4.16 -6.57
C TYR A 148 1.71 3.63 -6.83
N ALA A 149 1.05 3.07 -5.83
CA ALA A 149 -0.32 2.61 -5.95
C ALA A 149 -1.25 3.39 -5.02
N VAL A 150 -2.50 3.54 -5.46
CA VAL A 150 -3.63 4.00 -4.65
C VAL A 150 -4.70 2.93 -4.69
N ILE A 151 -5.17 2.51 -3.52
CA ILE A 151 -6.22 1.50 -3.36
C ILE A 151 -7.44 2.18 -2.77
N LYS A 152 -8.58 1.99 -3.42
CA LYS A 152 -9.88 2.42 -2.91
C LYS A 152 -10.71 1.21 -2.52
N ILE A 153 -11.16 1.18 -1.28
CA ILE A 153 -12.02 0.14 -0.71
C ILE A 153 -13.39 0.76 -0.48
N VAL A 154 -14.39 0.34 -1.24
CA VAL A 154 -15.79 0.76 -1.07
C VAL A 154 -16.68 -0.47 -0.85
N PRO A 155 -17.93 -0.30 -0.37
CA PRO A 155 -18.89 -1.39 -0.36
C PRO A 155 -19.06 -1.98 -1.77
N GLY A 156 -18.79 -3.28 -1.91
CA GLY A 156 -18.95 -4.03 -3.18
C GLY A 156 -17.76 -4.05 -4.12
N GLU A 157 -16.71 -3.21 -3.90
CA GLU A 157 -15.56 -3.17 -4.82
C GLU A 157 -14.26 -2.77 -4.12
N ILE A 158 -13.15 -3.34 -4.57
CA ILE A 158 -11.79 -2.88 -4.30
C ILE A 158 -11.15 -2.51 -5.63
N THR A 159 -10.69 -1.27 -5.75
CA THR A 159 -9.99 -0.78 -6.95
C THR A 159 -8.56 -0.40 -6.59
N ALA A 160 -7.58 -0.90 -7.33
CA ALA A 160 -6.19 -0.46 -7.25
C ALA A 160 -5.76 0.23 -8.54
N VAL A 161 -5.00 1.32 -8.39
CA VAL A 161 -4.48 2.12 -9.49
C VAL A 161 -2.99 2.32 -9.31
N ILE A 162 -2.19 1.85 -10.27
CA ILE A 162 -0.76 2.21 -10.37
C ILE A 162 -0.65 3.57 -11.06
N ARG A 163 0.12 4.47 -10.45
CA ARG A 163 0.36 5.82 -10.96
C ARG A 163 1.84 6.09 -11.15
N GLU A 164 2.16 6.88 -12.15
CA GLU A 164 3.50 7.39 -12.38
C GLU A 164 3.84 8.49 -11.37
N ALA A 165 4.97 8.39 -10.68
CA ALA A 165 5.33 9.30 -9.60
C ALA A 165 5.61 10.74 -10.05
N ALA A 166 5.98 10.95 -11.32
CA ALA A 166 6.32 12.28 -11.85
C ALA A 166 5.10 13.10 -12.29
N THR A 167 3.99 12.44 -12.65
CA THR A 167 2.86 13.09 -13.34
C THR A 167 1.51 12.74 -12.72
N ASP A 168 1.48 11.80 -11.76
CA ASP A 168 0.28 11.17 -11.21
C ASP A 168 -0.62 10.47 -12.28
N ALA A 169 -0.11 10.30 -13.50
CA ALA A 169 -0.82 9.64 -14.59
C ALA A 169 -1.08 8.16 -14.27
N ILE A 170 -2.25 7.68 -14.67
CA ILE A 170 -2.63 6.27 -14.51
C ILE A 170 -1.80 5.42 -15.47
N ARG A 171 -1.15 4.38 -14.94
CA ARG A 171 -0.45 3.34 -15.72
C ARG A 171 -1.29 2.10 -15.87
N GLU A 172 -1.94 1.69 -14.78
CA GLU A 172 -2.73 0.48 -14.72
C GLU A 172 -3.85 0.64 -13.69
N THR A 173 -4.99 0.03 -13.96
CA THR A 173 -6.14 -0.01 -13.04
C THR A 173 -6.72 -1.42 -13.07
N LEU A 174 -6.99 -1.96 -11.89
CA LEU A 174 -7.67 -3.23 -11.76
C LEU A 174 -8.67 -3.15 -10.60
N SER A 175 -9.87 -3.71 -10.78
CA SER A 175 -10.90 -3.81 -9.75
C SER A 175 -11.30 -5.25 -9.52
N ILE A 176 -11.65 -5.56 -8.28
CA ILE A 176 -12.25 -6.83 -7.89
C ILE A 176 -13.56 -6.59 -7.15
N PRO A 177 -14.59 -7.43 -7.38
CA PRO A 177 -15.79 -7.37 -6.57
C PRO A 177 -15.47 -7.76 -5.12
N ARG A 178 -16.15 -7.14 -4.19
CA ARG A 178 -16.08 -7.42 -2.78
C ARG A 178 -17.44 -7.91 -2.27
N ASP A 179 -17.47 -9.11 -1.71
CA ASP A 179 -18.66 -9.57 -0.98
C ASP A 179 -18.76 -8.74 0.32
N LEU A 180 -19.86 -8.04 0.50
CA LEU A 180 -20.15 -7.38 1.77
C LEU A 180 -20.25 -8.46 2.86
N PRO A 181 -19.65 -8.28 4.04
CA PRO A 181 -19.95 -9.15 5.16
C PRO A 181 -21.45 -9.09 5.44
N PRO A 182 -22.10 -10.21 5.81
CA PRO A 182 -23.52 -10.22 6.11
C PRO A 182 -23.83 -9.13 7.13
N GLN A 183 -24.79 -8.25 6.80
CA GLN A 183 -25.26 -7.24 7.75
C GLN A 183 -25.72 -7.97 8.99
N ARG A 184 -25.12 -7.70 10.13
CA ARG A 184 -25.63 -8.16 11.42
C ARG A 184 -26.88 -7.32 11.67
N ASP A 185 -28.03 -7.93 11.49
CA ASP A 185 -29.30 -7.35 11.96
C ASP A 185 -29.18 -7.14 13.47
N ASN A 186 -29.34 -5.89 13.90
CA ASN A 186 -29.44 -5.50 15.31
C ASN A 186 -30.87 -5.65 15.78
#